data_07ab5fbc410b24d4fd7205196b1b7f69
#
_entry.id   07ab5fbc410b24d4fd7205196b1b7f69
#
_cell.length_a   1.000
_cell.length_b   1.000
_cell.length_c   1.000
_cell.angle_alpha   90.00
_cell.angle_beta   90.00
_cell.angle_gamma   90.00
#
_symmetry.space_group_name_H-M   'P 1'
#
loop_
_entity.id
_entity.type
_entity.pdbx_description
1 polymer ?
#
loop_
_entity_poly.entity_id
_entity_poly.type
_entity_poly.pdbx_seq_one_letter_code
_entity_poly.pdbx_strand_id
1 'polypeptide(L)'
;MSENLTIDFIQEYIKSNFKGLVYKFTYKEHSFFYNLDKVLKNGVYFCTIKENDGINDKASNLNREGVFRLSCSLCDQDYQNLFGKKPKKALKGEVVSLNYDFSMLDFIMLHPIYAYMGYICINNPSRKNFEIFKDYLELSYQKAIKTYKKRIVAL
;
A
#
# COMPACT_ATOMS: atom_id res chain seq x y z
N MET A 1 6.15 -26.14 1.74
CA MET A 1 6.66 -24.85 1.23
C MET A 1 5.55 -23.83 1.20
N SER A 2 5.79 -22.67 1.79
CA SER A 2 4.86 -21.57 1.61
C SER A 2 5.05 -21.00 0.21
N GLU A 3 3.99 -21.02 -0.59
CA GLU A 3 4.03 -20.38 -1.89
C GLU A 3 3.76 -18.88 -1.70
N ASN A 4 4.71 -18.05 -2.15
CA ASN A 4 4.48 -16.62 -2.22
C ASN A 4 3.55 -16.34 -3.40
N LEU A 5 2.64 -15.41 -3.22
CA LEU A 5 1.71 -15.00 -4.25
C LEU A 5 2.43 -14.16 -5.30
N THR A 6 1.94 -14.19 -6.52
CA THR A 6 2.47 -13.37 -7.61
C THR A 6 1.78 -12.01 -7.63
N ILE A 7 2.41 -11.04 -8.29
CA ILE A 7 1.80 -9.74 -8.55
C ILE A 7 0.48 -9.92 -9.30
N ASP A 8 0.45 -10.78 -10.31
CA ASP A 8 -0.77 -11.00 -11.11
C ASP A 8 -1.92 -11.52 -10.25
N PHE A 9 -1.65 -12.44 -9.33
CA PHE A 9 -2.67 -12.95 -8.42
C PHE A 9 -3.24 -11.83 -7.55
N ILE A 10 -2.38 -11.00 -6.99
CA ILE A 10 -2.78 -9.90 -6.11
C ILE A 10 -3.57 -8.84 -6.88
N GLN A 11 -3.12 -8.48 -8.09
CA GLN A 11 -3.83 -7.54 -8.95
C GLN A 11 -5.23 -8.04 -9.28
N GLU A 12 -5.35 -9.33 -9.63
CA GLU A 12 -6.64 -9.91 -9.97
C GLU A 12 -7.58 -9.88 -8.76
N TYR A 13 -7.06 -10.20 -7.58
CA TYR A 13 -7.84 -10.08 -6.35
C TYR A 13 -8.36 -8.66 -6.15
N ILE A 14 -7.48 -7.67 -6.30
CA ILE A 14 -7.85 -6.26 -6.11
C ILE A 14 -8.91 -5.83 -7.11
N LYS A 15 -8.72 -6.14 -8.39
CA LYS A 15 -9.66 -5.76 -9.45
C LYS A 15 -11.02 -6.44 -9.30
N SER A 16 -11.04 -7.69 -8.82
CA SER A 16 -12.27 -8.47 -8.70
C SER A 16 -13.09 -8.12 -7.46
N ASN A 17 -12.45 -7.60 -6.41
CA ASN A 17 -13.11 -7.42 -5.11
C ASN A 17 -13.41 -5.96 -4.75
N PHE A 18 -12.84 -5.00 -5.47
CA PHE A 18 -13.01 -3.57 -5.17
C PHE A 18 -13.46 -2.83 -6.42
N LYS A 19 -14.66 -2.25 -6.35
CA LYS A 19 -15.27 -1.52 -7.47
C LYS A 19 -14.79 -0.07 -7.50
N GLY A 20 -14.88 0.55 -8.68
CA GLY A 20 -14.59 1.98 -8.84
C GLY A 20 -13.12 2.31 -8.93
N LEU A 21 -12.28 1.33 -9.22
CA LEU A 21 -10.83 1.54 -9.29
C LEU A 21 -10.37 1.95 -10.69
N VAL A 22 -9.37 2.83 -10.71
CA VAL A 22 -8.60 3.17 -11.91
C VAL A 22 -7.18 2.71 -11.68
N TYR A 23 -6.66 1.92 -12.62
CA TYR A 23 -5.33 1.35 -12.55
C TYR A 23 -4.35 2.15 -13.39
N LYS A 24 -3.16 2.42 -12.84
CA LYS A 24 -2.05 3.03 -13.57
C LYS A 24 -0.77 2.25 -13.30
N PHE A 25 0.03 2.04 -14.34
CA PHE A 25 1.35 1.43 -14.21
C PHE A 25 2.40 2.43 -14.71
N THR A 26 3.24 2.90 -13.79
CA THR A 26 4.26 3.93 -14.09
C THR A 26 5.50 3.64 -13.25
N TYR A 27 6.68 3.63 -13.88
CA TYR A 27 7.97 3.39 -13.20
C TYR A 27 7.97 2.10 -12.38
N LYS A 28 7.39 1.03 -12.94
CA LYS A 28 7.25 -0.30 -12.31
C LYS A 28 6.47 -0.26 -10.99
N GLU A 29 5.56 0.70 -10.86
CA GLU A 29 4.61 0.75 -9.77
C GLU A 29 3.19 0.63 -10.31
N HIS A 30 2.46 -0.37 -9.79
CA HIS A 30 1.05 -0.60 -10.08
C HIS A 30 0.23 0.17 -9.06
N SER A 31 -0.48 1.20 -9.48
CA SER A 31 -1.25 2.05 -8.58
C SER A 31 -2.74 1.88 -8.84
N PHE A 32 -3.51 1.71 -7.77
CA PHE A 32 -4.95 1.60 -7.82
C PHE A 32 -5.54 2.82 -7.11
N PHE A 33 -6.33 3.59 -7.86
CA PHE A 33 -7.00 4.79 -7.36
C PHE A 33 -8.49 4.52 -7.29
N TYR A 34 -9.14 4.92 -6.19
CA TYR A 34 -10.59 4.92 -6.15
C TYR A 34 -11.10 6.19 -6.84
N ASN A 35 -11.87 6.03 -7.90
CA ASN A 35 -12.42 7.16 -8.65
C ASN A 35 -13.67 6.69 -9.38
N LEU A 36 -14.74 6.48 -8.62
CA LEU A 36 -16.01 6.00 -9.15
C LEU A 36 -16.52 6.98 -10.22
N ASP A 37 -16.87 6.43 -11.39
CA ASP A 37 -17.31 7.21 -12.56
C ASP A 37 -16.30 8.26 -13.03
N LYS A 38 -15.06 8.18 -12.57
CA LYS A 38 -13.96 9.07 -12.98
C LYS A 38 -14.26 10.55 -12.78
N VAL A 39 -14.98 10.88 -11.71
CA VAL A 39 -15.40 12.26 -11.40
C VAL A 39 -14.20 13.14 -11.02
N LEU A 40 -13.25 12.60 -10.27
CA LEU A 40 -12.04 13.33 -9.89
C LEU A 40 -10.99 13.22 -11.00
N LYS A 41 -10.12 14.21 -11.08
CA LYS A 41 -9.04 14.22 -12.08
C LYS A 41 -8.10 13.01 -11.91
N ASN A 42 -7.67 12.74 -10.68
CA ASN A 42 -6.69 11.68 -10.40
C ASN A 42 -7.22 10.57 -9.50
N GLY A 43 -8.32 10.79 -8.81
CA GLY A 43 -8.86 9.83 -7.86
C GLY A 43 -8.13 9.87 -6.52
N VAL A 44 -8.43 8.87 -5.69
CA VAL A 44 -7.86 8.72 -4.34
C VAL A 44 -7.04 7.45 -4.28
N TYR A 45 -5.79 7.53 -3.82
CA TYR A 45 -4.95 6.35 -3.67
C TYR A 45 -5.64 5.32 -2.79
N PHE A 46 -5.67 4.09 -3.28
CA PHE A 46 -6.15 2.94 -2.52
C PHE A 46 -4.98 2.06 -2.12
N CYS A 47 -4.31 1.43 -3.09
CA CYS A 47 -3.16 0.58 -2.81
C CYS A 47 -2.21 0.59 -4.00
N THR A 48 -0.97 0.15 -3.75
CA THR A 48 0.07 0.09 -4.78
C THR A 48 0.87 -1.20 -4.64
N ILE A 49 1.41 -1.65 -5.77
CA ILE A 49 2.39 -2.74 -5.84
C ILE A 49 3.61 -2.19 -6.55
N LYS A 50 4.75 -2.13 -5.85
CA LYS A 50 5.98 -1.54 -6.39
C LYS A 50 7.01 -2.65 -6.63
N GLU A 51 7.60 -2.66 -7.84
CA GLU A 51 8.50 -3.72 -8.28
C GLU A 51 9.98 -3.35 -8.26
N ASN A 52 10.32 -2.10 -7.95
CA ASN A 52 11.71 -1.65 -7.88
C ASN A 52 11.87 -0.52 -6.88
N ASP A 53 13.12 -0.25 -6.50
CA ASP A 53 13.43 0.89 -5.64
C ASP A 53 13.16 2.21 -6.37
N GLY A 54 12.74 3.23 -5.62
CA GLY A 54 12.71 4.60 -6.08
C GLY A 54 13.96 5.34 -5.63
N ILE A 55 14.17 6.55 -6.13
CA ILE A 55 15.36 7.38 -5.80
C ILE A 55 15.49 7.59 -4.29
N ASN A 56 14.37 7.83 -3.62
CA ASN A 56 14.33 8.09 -2.17
C ASN A 56 13.62 6.97 -1.41
N ASP A 57 13.47 5.79 -2.00
CA ASP A 57 12.72 4.67 -1.44
C ASP A 57 13.46 3.37 -1.75
N LYS A 58 14.52 3.09 -0.97
CA LYS A 58 15.41 1.94 -1.21
C LYS A 58 15.46 0.96 -0.03
N ALA A 59 14.78 1.27 1.07
CA ALA A 59 14.90 0.48 2.29
C ALA A 59 14.33 -0.93 2.15
N SER A 60 13.33 -1.13 1.29
CA SER A 60 12.74 -2.44 1.05
C SER A 60 13.58 -3.32 0.14
N ASN A 61 14.60 -2.76 -0.51
CA ASN A 61 15.50 -3.47 -1.43
C ASN A 61 14.71 -4.25 -2.49
N LEU A 62 13.88 -3.51 -3.24
CA LEU A 62 12.95 -4.09 -4.22
C LEU A 62 13.64 -4.49 -5.54
N ASN A 63 14.89 -4.08 -5.73
CA ASN A 63 15.62 -4.42 -6.95
C ASN A 63 16.08 -5.89 -7.00
N ARG A 64 15.86 -6.64 -5.92
CA ARG A 64 16.08 -8.10 -5.95
C ARG A 64 15.09 -8.75 -6.90
N GLU A 65 15.52 -9.78 -7.63
CA GLU A 65 14.66 -10.49 -8.57
C GLU A 65 13.40 -11.03 -7.88
N GLY A 66 12.24 -10.76 -8.46
CA GLY A 66 10.96 -11.27 -7.98
C GLY A 66 10.43 -10.61 -6.72
N VAL A 67 11.07 -9.55 -6.22
CA VAL A 67 10.65 -8.87 -4.99
C VAL A 67 9.75 -7.69 -5.34
N PHE A 68 8.66 -7.55 -4.59
CA PHE A 68 7.73 -6.43 -4.75
C PHE A 68 7.13 -6.07 -3.39
N ARG A 69 6.55 -4.89 -3.31
CA ARG A 69 5.92 -4.39 -2.08
C ARG A 69 4.49 -3.98 -2.35
N LEU A 70 3.56 -4.58 -1.60
CA LEU A 70 2.16 -4.19 -1.57
C LEU A 70 1.95 -3.22 -0.42
N SER A 71 1.33 -2.08 -0.69
CA SER A 71 1.11 -1.01 0.30
C SER A 71 -0.32 -0.48 0.23
N CYS A 72 -0.86 -0.09 1.38
CA CYS A 72 -2.13 0.61 1.45
C CYS A 72 -2.13 1.56 2.64
N SER A 73 -3.04 2.54 2.64
CA SER A 73 -3.12 3.57 3.68
C SER A 73 -4.31 3.31 4.59
N LEU A 74 -4.08 3.35 5.90
CA LEU A 74 -5.11 3.18 6.91
C LEU A 74 -5.45 4.53 7.55
N CYS A 75 -6.68 4.64 8.11
CA CYS A 75 -7.01 5.77 8.95
C CYS A 75 -6.20 5.72 10.25
N ASP A 76 -6.16 6.84 10.98
CA ASP A 76 -5.32 6.95 12.18
C ASP A 76 -5.62 5.85 13.21
N GLN A 77 -6.89 5.58 13.47
CA GLN A 77 -7.26 4.57 14.46
C GLN A 77 -6.81 3.18 14.04
N ASP A 78 -7.05 2.80 12.79
CA ASP A 78 -6.67 1.48 12.29
C ASP A 78 -5.16 1.30 12.28
N TYR A 79 -4.41 2.33 11.89
CA TYR A 79 -2.95 2.31 11.95
C TYR A 79 -2.46 2.16 13.38
N GLN A 80 -3.01 2.94 14.32
CA GLN A 80 -2.59 2.92 15.71
C GLN A 80 -2.88 1.57 16.37
N ASN A 81 -3.94 0.89 15.98
CA ASN A 81 -4.24 -0.45 16.47
C ASN A 81 -3.15 -1.46 16.11
N LEU A 82 -2.42 -1.23 15.03
CA LEU A 82 -1.34 -2.12 14.58
C LEU A 82 0.03 -1.70 15.10
N PHE A 83 0.35 -0.43 15.02
CA PHE A 83 1.71 0.07 15.19
C PHE A 83 1.84 1.20 16.21
N GLY A 84 0.74 1.59 16.85
CA GLY A 84 0.76 2.73 17.76
C GLY A 84 0.77 4.06 17.02
N LYS A 85 1.29 5.10 17.65
CA LYS A 85 1.30 6.44 17.09
C LYS A 85 2.08 6.48 15.76
N LYS A 86 1.53 7.18 14.77
CA LYS A 86 2.21 7.37 13.50
C LYS A 86 3.55 8.10 13.71
N PRO A 87 4.61 7.68 13.01
CA PRO A 87 5.91 8.34 13.11
C PRO A 87 5.88 9.70 12.42
N LYS A 88 6.89 10.51 12.70
CA LYS A 88 7.12 11.75 11.97
C LYS A 88 7.61 11.44 10.56
N LYS A 89 7.37 12.38 9.63
CA LYS A 89 7.89 12.27 8.27
C LYS A 89 9.41 12.16 8.31
N ALA A 90 9.95 11.19 7.57
CA ALA A 90 11.39 11.01 7.44
C ALA A 90 12.00 12.10 6.56
N LEU A 91 13.29 12.38 6.77
CA LEU A 91 14.04 13.21 5.86
C LEU A 91 14.20 12.49 4.52
N LYS A 92 14.42 13.26 3.46
CA LYS A 92 14.55 12.74 2.10
C LYS A 92 15.60 11.63 2.04
N GLY A 93 15.20 10.47 1.55
CA GLY A 93 16.09 9.31 1.44
C GLY A 93 16.27 8.50 2.71
N GLU A 94 15.67 8.91 3.83
CA GLU A 94 15.73 8.20 5.10
C GLU A 94 14.44 7.44 5.37
N VAL A 95 14.43 6.66 6.46
CA VAL A 95 13.26 5.87 6.87
C VAL A 95 12.65 6.43 8.15
N VAL A 96 11.35 6.15 8.35
CA VAL A 96 10.58 6.67 9.48
C VAL A 96 10.95 6.00 10.81
N SER A 97 11.61 4.83 10.78
CA SER A 97 11.98 4.08 11.97
C SER A 97 13.20 3.21 11.67
N LEU A 98 14.13 3.13 12.62
CA LEU A 98 15.29 2.24 12.54
C LEU A 98 15.03 0.89 13.20
N ASN A 99 13.82 0.66 13.72
CA ASN A 99 13.48 -0.56 14.45
C ASN A 99 13.02 -1.72 13.56
N TYR A 100 12.97 -1.51 12.24
CA TYR A 100 12.46 -2.48 11.28
C TYR A 100 13.51 -2.79 10.22
N ASP A 101 13.56 -4.04 9.79
CA ASP A 101 14.22 -4.43 8.55
C ASP A 101 13.17 -4.39 7.44
N PHE A 102 13.12 -3.29 6.72
CA PHE A 102 12.12 -3.09 5.66
C PHE A 102 12.33 -3.96 4.42
N SER A 103 13.45 -4.68 4.37
CA SER A 103 13.72 -5.64 3.29
C SER A 103 13.16 -7.04 3.57
N MET A 104 12.61 -7.28 4.77
CA MET A 104 12.03 -8.58 5.11
C MET A 104 10.87 -8.93 4.18
N LEU A 105 10.80 -10.20 3.80
CA LEU A 105 9.71 -10.72 3.00
C LEU A 105 8.64 -11.32 3.91
N ASP A 106 7.38 -11.27 3.43
CA ASP A 106 6.25 -11.92 4.08
C ASP A 106 6.03 -11.46 5.52
N PHE A 107 6.23 -10.18 5.79
CA PHE A 107 6.07 -9.59 7.11
C PHE A 107 5.33 -8.26 6.99
N ILE A 108 4.19 -8.13 7.68
CA ILE A 108 3.40 -6.90 7.67
C ILE A 108 4.11 -5.85 8.51
N MET A 109 4.42 -4.70 7.90
CA MET A 109 5.15 -3.61 8.54
C MET A 109 4.50 -2.27 8.23
N LEU A 110 4.87 -1.26 9.02
CA LEU A 110 4.62 0.10 8.62
C LEU A 110 5.48 0.44 7.38
N HIS A 111 5.00 1.35 6.55
CA HIS A 111 5.71 1.72 5.33
C HIS A 111 7.00 2.49 5.67
N PRO A 112 8.13 2.16 5.05
CA PRO A 112 9.41 2.77 5.42
C PRO A 112 9.43 4.29 5.28
N ILE A 113 8.60 4.86 4.40
CA ILE A 113 8.61 6.30 4.13
C ILE A 113 7.27 6.93 4.47
N TYR A 114 6.15 6.32 4.07
CA TYR A 114 4.83 6.94 4.16
C TYR A 114 4.01 6.48 5.36
N ALA A 115 4.63 5.82 6.35
CA ALA A 115 3.93 5.47 7.58
C ALA A 115 3.39 6.70 8.32
N TYR A 116 4.04 7.86 8.17
CA TYR A 116 3.52 9.10 8.77
C TYR A 116 2.14 9.48 8.23
N MET A 117 1.76 8.96 7.07
CA MET A 117 0.45 9.15 6.46
C MET A 117 -0.47 7.93 6.65
N GLY A 118 -0.06 6.97 7.48
CA GLY A 118 -0.86 5.78 7.77
C GLY A 118 -0.61 4.61 6.84
N TYR A 119 0.43 4.64 6.01
CA TYR A 119 0.72 3.54 5.08
C TYR A 119 1.36 2.36 5.79
N ILE A 120 0.88 1.16 5.44
CA ILE A 120 1.44 -0.12 5.84
C ILE A 120 1.83 -0.90 4.59
N CYS A 121 2.66 -1.92 4.75
CA CYS A 121 3.14 -2.69 3.60
C CYS A 121 3.47 -4.12 3.97
N ILE A 122 3.62 -4.94 2.92
CA ILE A 122 4.15 -6.29 3.00
C ILE A 122 4.91 -6.59 1.70
N ASN A 123 6.12 -7.12 1.82
CA ASN A 123 6.90 -7.57 0.67
C ASN A 123 6.61 -9.05 0.43
N ASN A 124 6.30 -9.42 -0.81
CA ASN A 124 6.10 -10.83 -1.22
C ASN A 124 5.26 -11.65 -0.23
N PRO A 125 3.98 -11.33 -0.05
CA PRO A 125 3.16 -12.03 0.93
C PRO A 125 2.97 -13.51 0.57
N SER A 126 3.00 -14.36 1.59
CA SER A 126 2.49 -15.72 1.49
C SER A 126 0.97 -15.70 1.40
N ARG A 127 0.36 -16.82 1.00
CA ARG A 127 -1.08 -16.94 0.99
C ARG A 127 -1.68 -16.66 2.37
N LYS A 128 -1.05 -17.18 3.43
CA LYS A 128 -1.50 -17.00 4.81
C LYS A 128 -1.51 -15.52 5.21
N ASN A 129 -0.40 -14.82 4.98
CA ASN A 129 -0.31 -13.41 5.38
C ASN A 129 -1.08 -12.49 4.45
N PHE A 130 -1.29 -12.87 3.20
CA PHE A 130 -2.18 -12.13 2.32
C PHE A 130 -3.63 -12.21 2.80
N GLU A 131 -4.08 -13.37 3.31
CA GLU A 131 -5.41 -13.49 3.90
C GLU A 131 -5.60 -12.49 5.04
N ILE A 132 -4.57 -12.30 5.87
CA ILE A 132 -4.58 -11.29 6.93
C ILE A 132 -4.60 -9.88 6.32
N PHE A 133 -3.77 -9.63 5.32
CA PHE A 133 -3.65 -8.32 4.70
C PHE A 133 -4.92 -7.89 3.96
N LYS A 134 -5.75 -8.83 3.53
CA LYS A 134 -7.05 -8.52 2.90
C LYS A 134 -7.93 -7.65 3.79
N ASP A 135 -7.91 -7.88 5.11
CA ASP A 135 -8.67 -7.06 6.05
C ASP A 135 -8.21 -5.61 6.03
N TYR A 136 -6.90 -5.39 5.91
CA TYR A 136 -6.33 -4.04 5.83
C TYR A 136 -6.62 -3.39 4.49
N LEU A 137 -6.63 -4.16 3.41
CA LEU A 137 -7.07 -3.65 2.10
C LEU A 137 -8.52 -3.17 2.17
N GLU A 138 -9.41 -3.92 2.82
CA GLU A 138 -10.80 -3.51 2.99
C GLU A 138 -10.91 -2.21 3.78
N LEU A 139 -10.18 -2.09 4.89
CA LEU A 139 -10.15 -0.86 5.68
C LEU A 139 -9.63 0.31 4.88
N SER A 140 -8.59 0.08 4.09
CA SER A 140 -8.01 1.10 3.21
C SER A 140 -8.99 1.53 2.12
N TYR A 141 -9.72 0.58 1.56
CA TYR A 141 -10.75 0.86 0.56
C TYR A 141 -11.85 1.74 1.14
N GLN A 142 -12.33 1.43 2.35
CA GLN A 142 -13.34 2.25 3.01
C GLN A 142 -12.82 3.67 3.28
N LYS A 143 -11.56 3.81 3.68
CA LYS A 143 -10.91 5.12 3.83
C LYS A 143 -10.90 5.89 2.50
N ALA A 144 -10.56 5.20 1.41
CA ALA A 144 -10.50 5.82 0.08
C ALA A 144 -11.88 6.31 -0.36
N ILE A 145 -12.93 5.52 -0.14
CA ILE A 145 -14.32 5.91 -0.44
C ILE A 145 -14.70 7.15 0.36
N LYS A 146 -14.40 7.17 1.63
CA LYS A 146 -14.73 8.30 2.50
C LYS A 146 -14.03 9.58 2.07
N THR A 147 -12.75 9.50 1.72
CA THR A 147 -11.98 10.62 1.20
C THR A 147 -12.55 11.09 -0.14
N TYR A 148 -12.90 10.17 -1.02
CA TYR A 148 -13.49 10.46 -2.31
C TYR A 148 -14.80 11.24 -2.15
N LYS A 149 -15.70 10.80 -1.25
CA LYS A 149 -16.97 11.47 -1.00
C LYS A 149 -16.76 12.91 -0.53
N LYS A 150 -15.78 13.15 0.33
CA LYS A 150 -15.43 14.50 0.78
C LYS A 150 -14.95 15.37 -0.37
N ARG A 151 -14.11 14.83 -1.24
CA ARG A 151 -13.58 15.59 -2.39
C ARG A 151 -14.66 15.93 -3.41
N ILE A 152 -15.61 15.03 -3.63
CA ILE A 152 -16.74 15.28 -4.55
C ILE A 152 -17.59 16.43 -4.03
N VAL A 153 -17.91 16.44 -2.73
CA VAL A 153 -18.72 17.51 -2.13
C VAL A 153 -18.04 18.87 -2.24
N ALA A 154 -16.70 18.89 -2.27
CA ALA A 154 -15.91 20.12 -2.37
C ALA A 154 -15.74 20.64 -3.81
N LEU A 155 -16.25 19.93 -4.82
CA LEU A 155 -16.14 20.37 -6.22
C LEU A 155 -17.02 21.57 -6.52
#